data_ce8d10761a8e5e55e507ffbcde122fd9
#
_entry.id   ce8d10761a8e5e55e507ffbcde122fd9
#
_cell.length_a   1.000
_cell.length_b   1.000
_cell.length_c   1.000
_cell.angle_alpha   90.00
_cell.angle_beta   90.00
_cell.angle_gamma   90.00
#
_symmetry.space_group_name_H-M   'P 1'
#
loop_
_entity.id
_entity.type
_entity.pdbx_description
1 polymer ?
#
loop_
_entity_poly.entity_id
_entity_poly.type
_entity_poly.pdbx_seq_one_letter_code
_entity_poly.pdbx_strand_id
1 'polypeptide(L)'
;MVTSRAGEIAQSEIRRNNLSRMLSELHLRGPLTRSELAAILRLNRSTVASLIAELAARGLVWERSRDKPAPQPTPGRPSPVVEICREGPAALALELSTDWIRAAVIGLGAFVAVSVSKDLSLASSTPEQAVDEAHDLVGPILARLDHGPRVAAIGVSAPGAIRAEDGYIYHAPNLGWRDVPLGSMIGSRFADLGVPVFVGNDAHLAASAEHMRGSGRGTADFICLWGEGGIGAGIVVGGKSLSGAAGYAGEVGHMAVDPEGAECRCGSHGCWETEVGEEALLRRSGRDPKGGSAAVADLLEAAGKGEGGALAAMAESGRWLGIGIAGLVNVFNPSRVALGGLYARIDPYAHDALVNELDCRAMPAPRAMVELTTASLGADALLLGAAELALAPILRDPATVPLPGDAAAISSRRRARPPSYGWTLTPAEARR
;
A
#
# COMPACT_ATOMS: atom_id res chain seq x y z
N MET A 1 -35.85 24.12 -21.28
CA MET A 1 -35.50 22.72 -21.01
C MET A 1 -33.99 22.47 -20.81
N VAL A 2 -33.07 23.24 -21.44
CA VAL A 2 -31.61 23.04 -21.32
C VAL A 2 -31.04 23.41 -19.95
N THR A 3 -31.57 24.46 -19.30
CA THR A 3 -31.11 24.93 -17.98
C THR A 3 -31.45 24.00 -16.82
N SER A 4 -32.55 23.22 -16.90
CA SER A 4 -32.95 22.24 -15.87
C SER A 4 -31.97 21.04 -15.84
N ARG A 5 -31.57 20.56 -17.00
CA ARG A 5 -30.68 19.37 -17.13
C ARG A 5 -29.26 19.65 -16.64
N ALA A 6 -28.75 20.88 -16.88
CA ALA A 6 -27.44 21.28 -16.35
C ALA A 6 -27.44 21.41 -14.82
N GLY A 7 -28.51 21.89 -14.22
CA GLY A 7 -28.69 21.98 -12.78
C GLY A 7 -28.76 20.59 -12.11
N GLU A 8 -29.46 19.62 -12.70
CA GLU A 8 -29.57 18.25 -12.20
C GLU A 8 -28.24 17.50 -12.28
N ILE A 9 -27.45 17.70 -13.35
CA ILE A 9 -26.11 17.12 -13.50
C ILE A 9 -25.18 17.66 -12.41
N ALA A 10 -25.12 18.98 -12.22
CA ALA A 10 -24.29 19.61 -11.21
C ALA A 10 -24.65 19.14 -9.78
N GLN A 11 -25.95 18.98 -9.48
CA GLN A 11 -26.40 18.48 -8.18
C GLN A 11 -26.03 17.00 -7.96
N SER A 12 -26.10 16.18 -9.00
CA SER A 12 -25.66 14.79 -8.98
C SER A 12 -24.15 14.67 -8.73
N GLU A 13 -23.34 15.49 -9.37
CA GLU A 13 -21.87 15.52 -9.19
C GLU A 13 -21.49 15.95 -7.77
N ILE A 14 -22.13 17.00 -7.24
CA ILE A 14 -21.92 17.46 -5.86
C ILE A 14 -22.25 16.33 -4.88
N ARG A 15 -23.36 15.61 -5.11
CA ARG A 15 -23.77 14.50 -4.26
C ARG A 15 -22.74 13.35 -4.29
N ARG A 16 -22.27 12.94 -5.48
CA ARG A 16 -21.22 11.92 -5.64
C ARG A 16 -19.94 12.30 -4.91
N ASN A 17 -19.50 13.55 -5.09
CA ASN A 17 -18.32 14.06 -4.40
C ASN A 17 -18.48 14.01 -2.87
N ASN A 18 -19.66 14.37 -2.35
CA ASN A 18 -19.92 14.31 -0.91
C ASN A 18 -19.97 12.86 -0.39
N LEU A 19 -20.50 11.90 -1.16
CA LEU A 19 -20.47 10.46 -0.82
C LEU A 19 -19.02 9.95 -0.76
N SER A 20 -18.23 10.28 -1.79
CA SER A 20 -16.79 9.93 -1.86
C SER A 20 -16.04 10.48 -0.65
N ARG A 21 -16.19 11.78 -0.37
CA ARG A 21 -15.52 12.41 0.78
C ARG A 21 -15.93 11.78 2.11
N MET A 22 -17.21 11.51 2.30
CA MET A 22 -17.72 10.89 3.54
C MET A 22 -17.15 9.48 3.73
N LEU A 23 -17.17 8.65 2.67
CA LEU A 23 -16.64 7.29 2.73
C LEU A 23 -15.11 7.32 2.96
N SER A 24 -14.39 8.23 2.30
CA SER A 24 -12.94 8.39 2.48
C SER A 24 -12.56 8.79 3.91
N GLU A 25 -13.32 9.72 4.53
CA GLU A 25 -13.07 10.10 5.94
C GLU A 25 -13.29 8.91 6.89
N LEU A 26 -14.35 8.14 6.70
CA LEU A 26 -14.60 6.93 7.48
C LEU A 26 -13.54 5.85 7.23
N HIS A 27 -13.12 5.69 5.98
CA HIS A 27 -12.10 4.73 5.57
C HIS A 27 -10.73 5.04 6.20
N LEU A 28 -10.35 6.32 6.30
CA LEU A 28 -9.03 6.74 6.80
C LEU A 28 -9.00 6.95 8.32
N ARG A 29 -10.09 7.44 8.90
CA ARG A 29 -10.15 7.82 10.32
C ARG A 29 -10.85 6.79 11.20
N GLY A 30 -11.58 5.85 10.61
CA GLY A 30 -12.41 4.91 11.35
C GLY A 30 -13.78 5.51 11.73
N PRO A 31 -14.41 4.99 12.79
CA PRO A 31 -15.75 5.39 13.22
C PRO A 31 -15.83 6.88 13.61
N LEU A 32 -16.85 7.59 13.07
CA LEU A 32 -17.12 9.00 13.32
C LEU A 32 -18.61 9.19 13.66
N THR A 33 -18.91 10.16 14.51
CA THR A 33 -20.31 10.55 14.77
C THR A 33 -20.87 11.38 13.61
N ARG A 34 -22.21 11.40 13.47
CA ARG A 34 -22.88 12.31 12.50
C ARG A 34 -22.45 13.77 12.67
N SER A 35 -22.21 14.22 13.89
CA SER A 35 -21.80 15.59 14.18
C SER A 35 -20.38 15.87 13.72
N GLU A 36 -19.45 14.93 13.93
CA GLU A 36 -18.07 15.03 13.42
C GLU A 36 -18.04 15.02 11.90
N LEU A 37 -18.82 14.12 11.25
CA LEU A 37 -18.95 14.10 9.80
C LEU A 37 -19.49 15.43 9.26
N ALA A 38 -20.51 16.02 9.91
CA ALA A 38 -21.04 17.31 9.52
C ALA A 38 -19.99 18.44 9.61
N ALA A 39 -19.19 18.43 10.67
CA ALA A 39 -18.12 19.41 10.87
C ALA A 39 -16.98 19.25 9.85
N ILE A 40 -16.47 18.01 9.67
CA ILE A 40 -15.37 17.69 8.75
C ILE A 40 -15.76 18.03 7.29
N LEU A 41 -16.96 17.61 6.88
CA LEU A 41 -17.44 17.80 5.51
C LEU A 41 -18.00 19.22 5.25
N ARG A 42 -18.25 20.01 6.32
CA ARG A 42 -18.92 21.32 6.29
C ARG A 42 -20.32 21.22 5.66
N LEU A 43 -21.08 20.19 6.05
CA LEU A 43 -22.42 19.94 5.57
C LEU A 43 -23.44 20.09 6.69
N ASN A 44 -24.71 20.39 6.35
CA ASN A 44 -25.79 20.40 7.32
C ASN A 44 -26.20 18.96 7.73
N ARG A 45 -26.89 18.83 8.88
CA ARG A 45 -27.25 17.54 9.47
C ARG A 45 -28.18 16.72 8.59
N SER A 46 -29.10 17.34 7.83
CA SER A 46 -30.02 16.61 6.96
C SER A 46 -29.31 16.02 5.75
N THR A 47 -28.36 16.75 5.16
CA THR A 47 -27.52 16.25 4.06
C THR A 47 -26.67 15.07 4.54
N VAL A 48 -26.01 15.18 5.70
CA VAL A 48 -25.22 14.09 6.29
C VAL A 48 -26.10 12.85 6.51
N ALA A 49 -27.31 13.01 7.07
CA ALA A 49 -28.23 11.87 7.28
C ALA A 49 -28.63 11.20 5.96
N SER A 50 -28.89 11.98 4.90
CA SER A 50 -29.20 11.46 3.55
C SER A 50 -28.04 10.69 2.93
N LEU A 51 -26.79 11.20 3.06
CA LEU A 51 -25.60 10.54 2.54
C LEU A 51 -25.29 9.22 3.28
N ILE A 52 -25.45 9.23 4.62
CA ILE A 52 -25.28 8.02 5.44
C ILE A 52 -26.32 6.96 5.05
N ALA A 53 -27.59 7.34 4.89
CA ALA A 53 -28.63 6.42 4.46
C ALA A 53 -28.32 5.78 3.09
N GLU A 54 -27.76 6.56 2.15
CA GLU A 54 -27.36 6.04 0.84
C GLU A 54 -26.17 5.07 0.95
N LEU A 55 -25.13 5.42 1.71
CA LEU A 55 -23.98 4.53 1.91
C LEU A 55 -24.40 3.25 2.65
N ALA A 56 -25.31 3.36 3.63
CA ALA A 56 -25.84 2.21 4.37
C ALA A 56 -26.70 1.30 3.47
N ALA A 57 -27.54 1.88 2.60
CA ALA A 57 -28.33 1.11 1.64
C ALA A 57 -27.44 0.28 0.69
N ARG A 58 -26.22 0.73 0.41
CA ARG A 58 -25.21 0.02 -0.41
C ARG A 58 -24.34 -0.96 0.40
N GLY A 59 -24.56 -1.05 1.71
CA GLY A 59 -23.77 -1.91 2.60
C GLY A 59 -22.32 -1.44 2.82
N LEU A 60 -22.06 -0.14 2.64
CA LEU A 60 -20.74 0.46 2.82
C LEU A 60 -20.49 0.91 4.25
N VAL A 61 -21.52 1.36 4.92
CA VAL A 61 -21.47 1.81 6.32
C VAL A 61 -22.69 1.31 7.10
N TRP A 62 -22.59 1.36 8.41
CA TRP A 62 -23.71 1.13 9.29
C TRP A 62 -23.67 2.12 10.45
N GLU A 63 -24.81 2.29 11.15
CA GLU A 63 -24.91 3.17 12.29
C GLU A 63 -25.14 2.37 13.56
N ARG A 64 -24.39 2.74 14.59
CA ARG A 64 -24.53 2.18 15.93
C ARG A 64 -24.96 3.25 16.92
N SER A 65 -25.98 2.95 17.72
CA SER A 65 -26.29 3.77 18.87
C SER A 65 -25.14 3.71 19.87
N ARG A 66 -24.84 4.83 20.50
CA ARG A 66 -23.78 4.88 21.52
C ARG A 66 -24.31 4.24 22.80
N ASP A 67 -23.86 3.03 23.13
CA ASP A 67 -24.34 2.27 24.31
C ASP A 67 -23.70 2.73 25.64
N LYS A 68 -22.77 3.67 25.61
CA LYS A 68 -22.11 4.22 26.79
C LYS A 68 -22.23 5.76 26.83
N PRO A 69 -22.60 6.35 28.00
CA PRO A 69 -22.56 7.79 28.16
C PRO A 69 -21.13 8.30 27.96
N ALA A 70 -21.01 9.49 27.33
CA ALA A 70 -19.72 10.16 27.18
C ALA A 70 -19.11 10.44 28.56
N PRO A 71 -17.76 10.44 28.67
CA PRO A 71 -17.09 10.77 29.94
C PRO A 71 -17.43 12.15 30.52
N GLN A 72 -17.98 13.05 29.70
CA GLN A 72 -18.54 14.33 30.10
C GLN A 72 -20.00 14.46 29.61
N PRO A 73 -20.94 14.89 30.45
CA PRO A 73 -22.33 15.09 30.05
C PRO A 73 -22.43 16.32 29.15
N THR A 74 -22.51 16.10 27.84
CA THR A 74 -22.91 17.14 26.88
C THR A 74 -24.44 17.18 26.82
N PRO A 75 -25.09 18.35 26.87
CA PRO A 75 -26.54 18.45 26.76
C PRO A 75 -27.01 17.94 25.40
N GLY A 76 -27.88 16.91 25.38
CA GLY A 76 -28.49 16.38 24.17
C GLY A 76 -28.35 14.85 24.05
N ARG A 77 -29.19 14.25 23.17
CA ARG A 77 -29.12 12.82 22.84
C ARG A 77 -27.78 12.53 22.15
N PRO A 78 -27.02 11.49 22.57
CA PRO A 78 -25.76 11.14 21.94
C PRO A 78 -25.93 10.94 20.42
N SER A 79 -25.03 11.55 19.61
CA SER A 79 -25.04 11.40 18.16
C SER A 79 -24.65 9.96 17.79
N PRO A 80 -25.41 9.26 16.92
CA PRO A 80 -25.04 7.93 16.45
C PRO A 80 -23.63 7.92 15.82
N VAL A 81 -22.92 6.80 15.97
CA VAL A 81 -21.62 6.55 15.37
C VAL A 81 -21.83 5.83 14.05
N VAL A 82 -21.19 6.32 13.01
CA VAL A 82 -21.14 5.75 11.66
C VAL A 82 -19.82 5.05 11.50
N GLU A 83 -19.82 3.82 11.06
CA GLU A 83 -18.61 3.03 10.83
C GLU A 83 -18.71 2.21 9.54
N ILE A 84 -17.56 1.81 9.00
CA ILE A 84 -17.47 0.97 7.80
C ILE A 84 -18.10 -0.41 8.08
N CYS A 85 -18.86 -0.93 7.13
CA CYS A 85 -19.42 -2.28 7.18
C CYS A 85 -18.31 -3.29 6.86
N ARG A 86 -18.00 -4.17 7.81
CA ARG A 86 -16.94 -5.19 7.66
C ARG A 86 -17.29 -6.27 6.64
N GLU A 87 -18.57 -6.54 6.44
CA GLU A 87 -19.12 -7.46 5.44
C GLU A 87 -19.29 -6.79 4.06
N GLY A 88 -18.93 -5.52 3.97
CA GLY A 88 -18.98 -4.71 2.75
C GLY A 88 -17.94 -5.13 1.70
N PRO A 89 -17.71 -4.28 0.70
CA PRO A 89 -16.70 -4.53 -0.33
C PRO A 89 -15.31 -4.65 0.26
N ALA A 90 -14.54 -5.63 -0.24
CA ALA A 90 -13.13 -5.84 0.08
C ALA A 90 -12.30 -6.05 -1.18
N ALA A 91 -11.01 -5.82 -1.07
CA ALA A 91 -10.02 -6.21 -2.07
C ALA A 91 -9.43 -7.57 -1.72
N LEU A 92 -9.22 -8.41 -2.73
CA LEU A 92 -8.22 -9.46 -2.67
C LEU A 92 -6.89 -8.80 -3.01
N ALA A 93 -6.04 -8.62 -2.01
CA ALA A 93 -4.70 -8.07 -2.17
C ALA A 93 -3.71 -9.22 -2.36
N LEU A 94 -2.89 -9.15 -3.41
CA LEU A 94 -1.82 -10.08 -3.73
C LEU A 94 -0.49 -9.32 -3.70
N GLU A 95 0.54 -9.94 -3.16
CA GLU A 95 1.92 -9.47 -3.18
C GLU A 95 2.78 -10.56 -3.79
N LEU A 96 3.42 -10.22 -4.92
CA LEU A 96 4.38 -11.06 -5.62
C LEU A 96 5.78 -10.48 -5.37
N SER A 97 6.53 -11.12 -4.46
CA SER A 97 7.91 -10.74 -4.15
C SER A 97 8.90 -11.71 -4.80
N THR A 98 10.19 -11.44 -4.69
CA THR A 98 11.23 -12.37 -5.15
C THR A 98 11.22 -13.71 -4.40
N ASP A 99 10.91 -13.68 -3.10
CA ASP A 99 11.10 -14.81 -2.18
C ASP A 99 9.79 -15.38 -1.61
N TRP A 100 8.64 -14.74 -1.86
CA TRP A 100 7.33 -15.17 -1.35
C TRP A 100 6.15 -14.68 -2.20
N ILE A 101 5.02 -15.32 -1.99
CA ILE A 101 3.70 -14.81 -2.37
C ILE A 101 2.90 -14.62 -1.09
N ARG A 102 2.25 -13.48 -0.96
CA ARG A 102 1.30 -13.18 0.11
C ARG A 102 -0.05 -12.80 -0.46
N ALA A 103 -1.11 -13.16 0.23
CA ALA A 103 -2.45 -12.78 -0.12
C ALA A 103 -3.26 -12.39 1.11
N ALA A 104 -4.12 -11.39 0.98
CA ALA A 104 -5.04 -10.99 2.04
C ALA A 104 -6.37 -10.51 1.47
N VAL A 105 -7.44 -10.69 2.24
CA VAL A 105 -8.72 -10.03 1.97
C VAL A 105 -8.83 -8.84 2.91
N ILE A 106 -8.82 -7.64 2.33
CA ILE A 106 -8.77 -6.37 3.06
C ILE A 106 -9.97 -5.52 2.68
N GLY A 107 -10.82 -5.21 3.66
CA GLY A 107 -11.99 -4.37 3.50
C GLY A 107 -11.70 -2.88 3.60
N LEU A 108 -12.72 -2.07 3.33
CA LEU A 108 -12.70 -0.65 3.63
C LEU A 108 -12.32 -0.43 5.10
N GLY A 109 -11.58 0.68 5.39
CA GLY A 109 -11.02 0.92 6.72
C GLY A 109 -9.75 0.12 7.02
N ALA A 110 -9.17 -0.55 6.01
CA ALA A 110 -8.00 -1.43 6.11
C ALA A 110 -8.21 -2.62 7.08
N PHE A 111 -9.43 -3.09 7.18
CA PHE A 111 -9.75 -4.28 7.97
C PHE A 111 -9.25 -5.53 7.24
N VAL A 112 -8.24 -6.21 7.80
CA VAL A 112 -7.73 -7.48 7.30
C VAL A 112 -8.64 -8.60 7.80
N ALA A 113 -9.42 -9.22 6.91
CA ALA A 113 -10.30 -10.33 7.26
C ALA A 113 -9.52 -11.65 7.37
N VAL A 114 -8.58 -11.87 6.47
CA VAL A 114 -7.71 -13.05 6.42
C VAL A 114 -6.45 -12.72 5.62
N SER A 115 -5.32 -13.31 6.01
CA SER A 115 -4.07 -13.26 5.25
C SER A 115 -3.39 -14.62 5.26
N VAL A 116 -2.63 -14.91 4.19
CA VAL A 116 -1.82 -16.10 4.02
C VAL A 116 -0.53 -15.75 3.30
N SER A 117 0.51 -16.55 3.52
CA SER A 117 1.79 -16.42 2.84
C SER A 117 2.35 -17.78 2.45
N LYS A 118 3.17 -17.78 1.40
CA LYS A 118 3.93 -18.93 0.95
C LYS A 118 5.31 -18.49 0.53
N ASP A 119 6.34 -19.08 1.14
CA ASP A 119 7.72 -18.90 0.71
C ASP A 119 7.93 -19.62 -0.63
N LEU A 120 8.35 -18.88 -1.64
CA LEU A 120 8.52 -19.35 -3.00
C LEU A 120 9.43 -18.39 -3.76
N SER A 121 10.53 -18.89 -4.31
CA SER A 121 11.41 -18.06 -5.16
C SER A 121 10.77 -17.78 -6.52
N LEU A 122 10.21 -16.59 -6.67
CA LEU A 122 9.65 -16.12 -7.94
C LEU A 122 10.73 -15.75 -8.96
N ALA A 123 11.97 -15.47 -8.53
CA ALA A 123 13.10 -15.22 -9.42
C ALA A 123 13.44 -16.43 -10.33
N SER A 124 13.02 -17.62 -9.94
CA SER A 124 13.17 -18.86 -10.73
C SER A 124 11.87 -19.38 -11.35
N SER A 125 10.76 -18.63 -11.20
CA SER A 125 9.44 -19.02 -11.66
C SER A 125 9.03 -18.24 -12.92
N THR A 126 8.25 -18.90 -13.80
CA THR A 126 7.60 -18.18 -14.89
C THR A 126 6.42 -17.35 -14.37
N PRO A 127 5.97 -16.30 -15.09
CA PRO A 127 4.78 -15.55 -14.72
C PRO A 127 3.53 -16.42 -14.53
N GLU A 128 3.36 -17.45 -15.38
CA GLU A 128 2.25 -18.40 -15.30
C GLU A 128 2.28 -19.19 -14.00
N GLN A 129 3.46 -19.71 -13.63
CA GLN A 129 3.65 -20.44 -12.38
C GLN A 129 3.35 -19.54 -11.17
N ALA A 130 3.80 -18.29 -11.18
CA ALA A 130 3.52 -17.35 -10.11
C ALA A 130 2.01 -17.06 -9.96
N VAL A 131 1.30 -16.92 -11.07
CA VAL A 131 -0.16 -16.70 -11.08
C VAL A 131 -0.91 -17.95 -10.59
N ASP A 132 -0.50 -19.16 -11.00
CA ASP A 132 -1.08 -20.41 -10.52
C ASP A 132 -0.86 -20.60 -9.01
N GLU A 133 0.35 -20.35 -8.54
CA GLU A 133 0.67 -20.42 -7.12
C GLU A 133 -0.13 -19.41 -6.27
N ALA A 134 -0.29 -18.18 -6.77
CA ALA A 134 -1.12 -17.19 -6.11
C ALA A 134 -2.58 -17.63 -6.04
N HIS A 135 -3.11 -18.22 -7.12
CA HIS A 135 -4.48 -18.74 -7.16
C HIS A 135 -4.67 -19.90 -6.18
N ASP A 136 -3.75 -20.85 -6.14
CA ASP A 136 -3.83 -22.01 -5.26
C ASP A 136 -3.71 -21.62 -3.79
N LEU A 137 -2.88 -20.59 -3.48
CA LEU A 137 -2.78 -20.00 -2.16
C LEU A 137 -4.09 -19.36 -1.69
N VAL A 138 -4.80 -18.71 -2.62
CA VAL A 138 -6.03 -17.95 -2.33
C VAL A 138 -7.28 -18.85 -2.21
N GLY A 139 -7.33 -19.96 -2.93
CA GLY A 139 -8.51 -20.84 -2.97
C GLY A 139 -9.09 -21.19 -1.60
N PRO A 140 -8.29 -21.68 -0.63
CA PRO A 140 -8.76 -22.00 0.71
C PRO A 140 -9.31 -20.82 1.50
N ILE A 141 -8.78 -19.60 1.28
CA ILE A 141 -9.29 -18.42 2.00
C ILE A 141 -10.59 -17.90 1.41
N LEU A 142 -10.75 -17.94 0.09
CA LEU A 142 -12.01 -17.57 -0.56
C LEU A 142 -13.15 -18.51 -0.16
N ALA A 143 -12.87 -19.81 -0.05
CA ALA A 143 -13.85 -20.80 0.41
C ALA A 143 -14.34 -20.55 1.85
N ARG A 144 -13.55 -19.88 2.69
CA ARG A 144 -13.92 -19.52 4.08
C ARG A 144 -14.71 -18.22 4.18
N LEU A 145 -14.77 -17.42 3.10
CA LEU A 145 -15.47 -16.14 3.08
C LEU A 145 -16.99 -16.26 2.86
N ASP A 146 -17.56 -17.46 2.89
CA ASP A 146 -19.01 -17.69 2.65
C ASP A 146 -19.96 -16.78 3.46
N HIS A 147 -19.46 -16.19 4.56
CA HIS A 147 -20.18 -15.21 5.40
C HIS A 147 -19.36 -13.94 5.69
N GLY A 148 -18.26 -13.71 4.96
CA GLY A 148 -17.33 -12.59 5.13
C GLY A 148 -17.55 -11.44 4.13
N PRO A 149 -16.54 -10.54 4.03
CA PRO A 149 -16.56 -9.43 3.10
C PRO A 149 -16.59 -9.94 1.65
N ARG A 150 -17.30 -9.20 0.78
CA ARG A 150 -17.38 -9.54 -0.64
C ARG A 150 -16.17 -8.98 -1.38
N VAL A 151 -15.39 -9.84 -2.01
CA VAL A 151 -14.33 -9.40 -2.92
C VAL A 151 -14.96 -8.59 -4.07
N ALA A 152 -14.56 -7.34 -4.20
CA ALA A 152 -15.05 -6.39 -5.21
C ALA A 152 -13.99 -6.03 -6.26
N ALA A 153 -12.72 -6.27 -5.97
CA ALA A 153 -11.60 -6.06 -6.87
C ALA A 153 -10.38 -6.87 -6.41
N ILE A 154 -9.43 -7.09 -7.32
CA ILE A 154 -8.11 -7.66 -7.01
C ILE A 154 -7.07 -6.55 -7.15
N GLY A 155 -6.23 -6.40 -6.13
CA GLY A 155 -5.06 -5.52 -6.15
C GLY A 155 -3.80 -6.35 -6.09
N VAL A 156 -2.84 -6.07 -6.96
CA VAL A 156 -1.58 -6.81 -7.05
C VAL A 156 -0.41 -5.87 -6.86
N SER A 157 0.47 -6.19 -5.93
CA SER A 157 1.79 -5.59 -5.76
C SER A 157 2.82 -6.48 -6.43
N ALA A 158 3.62 -5.93 -7.31
CA ALA A 158 4.73 -6.63 -7.95
C ALA A 158 5.92 -5.67 -8.19
N PRO A 159 7.17 -6.17 -8.19
CA PRO A 159 8.32 -5.36 -8.54
C PRO A 159 8.38 -5.08 -10.04
N GLY A 160 9.05 -3.98 -10.42
CA GLY A 160 9.37 -3.63 -11.80
C GLY A 160 8.56 -2.47 -12.38
N ALA A 161 8.86 -2.15 -13.64
CA ALA A 161 8.20 -1.09 -14.39
C ALA A 161 6.82 -1.58 -14.89
N ILE A 162 5.75 -1.12 -14.23
CA ILE A 162 4.36 -1.56 -14.46
C ILE A 162 3.54 -0.44 -15.08
N ARG A 163 2.87 -0.73 -16.19
CA ARG A 163 1.92 0.19 -16.80
C ARG A 163 0.62 0.21 -15.98
N ALA A 164 0.27 1.38 -15.48
CA ALA A 164 -0.86 1.54 -14.55
C ALA A 164 -2.24 1.25 -15.18
N GLU A 165 -2.37 1.35 -16.52
CA GLU A 165 -3.66 1.19 -17.22
C GLU A 165 -4.17 -0.25 -17.21
N ASP A 166 -3.29 -1.23 -17.41
CA ASP A 166 -3.65 -2.65 -17.62
C ASP A 166 -2.79 -3.64 -16.81
N GLY A 167 -1.86 -3.13 -16.00
CA GLY A 167 -0.99 -3.97 -15.19
C GLY A 167 0.05 -4.76 -16.00
N TYR A 168 0.44 -4.24 -17.16
CA TYR A 168 1.49 -4.83 -17.98
C TYR A 168 2.87 -4.54 -17.39
N ILE A 169 3.63 -5.59 -17.09
CA ILE A 169 5.03 -5.47 -16.64
C ILE A 169 5.92 -5.36 -17.88
N TYR A 170 6.50 -4.19 -18.08
CA TYR A 170 7.47 -3.99 -19.15
C TYR A 170 8.80 -4.69 -18.83
N HIS A 171 9.28 -4.53 -17.60
CA HIS A 171 10.52 -5.15 -17.14
C HIS A 171 10.55 -5.25 -15.60
N ALA A 172 10.78 -6.44 -15.08
CA ALA A 172 11.00 -6.72 -13.66
C ALA A 172 12.32 -7.49 -13.49
N PRO A 173 13.46 -6.80 -13.41
CA PRO A 173 14.80 -7.44 -13.42
C PRO A 173 15.00 -8.47 -12.32
N ASN A 174 14.43 -8.21 -11.13
CA ASN A 174 14.58 -9.08 -9.96
C ASN A 174 13.77 -10.39 -10.08
N LEU A 175 12.75 -10.42 -10.95
CA LEU A 175 11.98 -11.62 -11.28
C LEU A 175 12.43 -12.26 -12.60
N GLY A 176 13.29 -11.59 -13.35
CA GLY A 176 13.66 -12.03 -14.70
C GLY A 176 12.52 -11.91 -15.71
N TRP A 177 11.47 -11.15 -15.40
CA TRP A 177 10.29 -11.01 -16.24
C TRP A 177 10.41 -9.82 -17.19
N ARG A 178 9.95 -10.03 -18.43
CA ARG A 178 9.89 -8.98 -19.45
C ARG A 178 8.62 -9.18 -20.28
N ASP A 179 7.95 -8.08 -20.59
CA ASP A 179 6.78 -8.04 -21.46
C ASP A 179 5.64 -8.97 -20.99
N VAL A 180 5.31 -8.92 -19.69
CA VAL A 180 4.32 -9.79 -19.04
C VAL A 180 2.98 -9.08 -18.89
N PRO A 181 1.87 -9.59 -19.47
CA PRO A 181 0.54 -9.01 -19.29
C PRO A 181 -0.11 -9.48 -17.98
N LEU A 182 0.54 -9.17 -16.82
CA LEU A 182 0.18 -9.71 -15.50
C LEU A 182 -1.27 -9.44 -15.13
N GLY A 183 -1.79 -8.23 -15.37
CA GLY A 183 -3.18 -7.89 -15.07
C GLY A 183 -4.18 -8.79 -15.82
N SER A 184 -3.92 -9.09 -17.11
CA SER A 184 -4.74 -10.00 -17.91
C SER A 184 -4.62 -11.44 -17.43
N MET A 185 -3.42 -11.90 -17.07
CA MET A 185 -3.17 -13.26 -16.57
C MET A 185 -3.92 -13.51 -15.26
N ILE A 186 -3.80 -12.58 -14.30
CA ILE A 186 -4.56 -12.62 -13.03
C ILE A 186 -6.06 -12.58 -13.30
N GLY A 187 -6.55 -11.67 -14.17
CA GLY A 187 -7.96 -11.57 -14.51
C GLY A 187 -8.52 -12.85 -15.10
N SER A 188 -7.75 -13.54 -15.94
CA SER A 188 -8.14 -14.84 -16.55
C SER A 188 -8.15 -15.96 -15.52
N ARG A 189 -7.14 -16.00 -14.64
CA ARG A 189 -7.01 -17.06 -13.63
C ARG A 189 -8.05 -16.96 -12.51
N PHE A 190 -8.49 -15.74 -12.19
CA PHE A 190 -9.53 -15.45 -11.19
C PHE A 190 -10.87 -15.06 -11.83
N ALA A 191 -11.14 -15.54 -13.07
CA ALA A 191 -12.35 -15.18 -13.82
C ALA A 191 -13.66 -15.49 -13.07
N ASP A 192 -13.68 -16.51 -12.23
CA ASP A 192 -14.83 -16.90 -11.42
C ASP A 192 -15.26 -15.82 -10.42
N LEU A 193 -14.37 -14.92 -10.03
CA LEU A 193 -14.71 -13.79 -9.17
C LEU A 193 -15.45 -12.68 -9.93
N GLY A 194 -15.23 -12.54 -11.24
CA GLY A 194 -15.87 -11.54 -12.08
C GLY A 194 -15.60 -10.10 -11.68
N VAL A 195 -14.40 -9.81 -11.13
CA VAL A 195 -14.03 -8.51 -10.58
C VAL A 195 -12.83 -7.90 -11.32
N PRO A 196 -12.68 -6.55 -11.33
CA PRO A 196 -11.53 -5.90 -11.96
C PRO A 196 -10.22 -6.20 -11.22
N VAL A 197 -9.12 -6.18 -11.98
CA VAL A 197 -7.75 -6.36 -11.49
C VAL A 197 -6.97 -5.07 -11.67
N PHE A 198 -6.23 -4.69 -10.63
CA PHE A 198 -5.33 -3.54 -10.61
C PHE A 198 -3.94 -4.02 -10.19
N VAL A 199 -2.91 -3.66 -10.93
CA VAL A 199 -1.53 -4.02 -10.62
C VAL A 199 -0.72 -2.75 -10.43
N GLY A 200 0.08 -2.70 -9.40
CA GLY A 200 0.96 -1.56 -9.10
C GLY A 200 2.36 -2.00 -8.70
N ASN A 201 3.33 -1.10 -8.93
CA ASN A 201 4.68 -1.29 -8.46
C ASN A 201 4.73 -1.30 -6.92
N ASP A 202 5.49 -2.21 -6.34
CA ASP A 202 5.66 -2.45 -4.91
C ASP A 202 6.01 -1.17 -4.11
N ALA A 203 7.06 -0.46 -4.52
CA ALA A 203 7.49 0.76 -3.82
C ALA A 203 6.44 1.89 -3.90
N HIS A 204 5.74 2.02 -5.04
CA HIS A 204 4.63 2.96 -5.17
C HIS A 204 3.46 2.63 -4.23
N LEU A 205 3.13 1.34 -4.12
CA LEU A 205 2.06 0.87 -3.25
C LEU A 205 2.43 1.01 -1.77
N ALA A 206 3.67 0.68 -1.40
CA ALA A 206 4.19 0.92 -0.05
C ALA A 206 4.10 2.41 0.32
N ALA A 207 4.56 3.29 -0.57
CA ALA A 207 4.51 4.73 -0.34
C ALA A 207 3.08 5.25 -0.22
N SER A 208 2.15 4.74 -1.03
CA SER A 208 0.73 5.10 -0.95
C SER A 208 0.12 4.68 0.39
N ALA A 209 0.38 3.46 0.84
CA ALA A 209 -0.07 2.97 2.13
C ALA A 209 0.52 3.79 3.30
N GLU A 210 1.83 4.02 3.29
CA GLU A 210 2.53 4.82 4.30
C GLU A 210 2.04 6.28 4.32
N HIS A 211 1.77 6.88 3.16
CA HIS A 211 1.24 8.23 3.07
C HIS A 211 -0.19 8.33 3.62
N MET A 212 -1.03 7.34 3.36
CA MET A 212 -2.41 7.35 3.84
C MET A 212 -2.55 6.94 5.31
N ARG A 213 -1.76 5.97 5.78
CA ARG A 213 -1.99 5.31 7.08
C ARG A 213 -0.77 5.27 8.00
N GLY A 214 0.44 5.40 7.46
CA GLY A 214 1.69 5.22 8.17
C GLY A 214 2.48 6.50 8.40
N SER A 215 3.79 6.38 8.26
CA SER A 215 4.77 7.42 8.56
C SER A 215 4.61 8.69 7.71
N GLY A 216 4.02 8.59 6.52
CA GLY A 216 3.74 9.74 5.64
C GLY A 216 2.44 10.47 5.93
N ARG A 217 1.65 10.02 6.92
CA ARG A 217 0.34 10.61 7.19
C ARG A 217 0.43 12.08 7.59
N GLY A 218 -0.38 12.91 6.92
CA GLY A 218 -0.45 14.34 7.18
C GLY A 218 0.64 15.18 6.50
N THR A 219 1.52 14.58 5.69
CA THR A 219 2.51 15.30 4.87
C THR A 219 1.97 15.50 3.46
N ALA A 220 2.29 16.64 2.85
CA ALA A 220 1.95 16.90 1.45
C ALA A 220 3.04 16.41 0.49
N ASP A 221 4.30 16.47 0.94
CA ASP A 221 5.48 16.12 0.14
C ASP A 221 6.27 15.05 0.89
N PHE A 222 6.23 13.83 0.37
CA PHE A 222 6.67 12.62 1.04
C PHE A 222 7.37 11.67 0.06
N ILE A 223 8.46 11.06 0.47
CA ILE A 223 9.13 9.99 -0.27
C ILE A 223 9.22 8.77 0.64
N CYS A 224 8.82 7.62 0.14
CA CYS A 224 9.07 6.33 0.78
C CYS A 224 10.06 5.55 -0.09
N LEU A 225 11.23 5.25 0.46
CA LEU A 225 12.19 4.34 -0.14
C LEU A 225 11.89 2.92 0.33
N TRP A 226 11.74 2.01 -0.59
CA TRP A 226 11.44 0.61 -0.29
C TRP A 226 12.57 -0.28 -0.78
N GLY A 227 13.19 -0.99 0.15
CA GLY A 227 14.25 -1.97 -0.14
C GLY A 227 13.70 -3.38 -0.08
N GLU A 228 13.76 -4.10 -1.23
CA GLU A 228 13.47 -5.51 -1.34
C GLU A 228 14.15 -6.01 -2.63
N GLY A 229 15.14 -6.86 -2.51
CA GLY A 229 15.97 -7.20 -3.67
C GLY A 229 16.74 -6.00 -4.27
N GLY A 230 16.02 -4.97 -4.72
CA GLY A 230 16.54 -3.68 -5.21
C GLY A 230 16.15 -2.49 -4.34
N ILE A 231 16.13 -1.30 -4.93
CA ILE A 231 15.58 -0.08 -4.33
C ILE A 231 14.53 0.55 -5.24
N GLY A 232 13.33 0.74 -4.71
CA GLY A 232 12.27 1.53 -5.31
C GLY A 232 11.92 2.74 -4.47
N ALA A 233 11.20 3.69 -5.06
CA ALA A 233 10.61 4.81 -4.33
C ALA A 233 9.20 5.11 -4.81
N GLY A 234 8.32 5.38 -3.86
CA GLY A 234 7.10 6.10 -4.15
C GLY A 234 7.23 7.55 -3.69
N ILE A 235 6.85 8.47 -4.55
CA ILE A 235 7.00 9.91 -4.36
C ILE A 235 5.62 10.56 -4.34
N VAL A 236 5.35 11.36 -3.34
CA VAL A 236 4.13 12.16 -3.19
C VAL A 236 4.50 13.63 -3.23
N VAL A 237 3.83 14.41 -4.09
CA VAL A 237 4.01 15.85 -4.24
C VAL A 237 2.65 16.53 -4.17
N GLY A 238 2.50 17.50 -3.27
CA GLY A 238 1.23 18.19 -3.05
C GLY A 238 0.08 17.24 -2.66
N GLY A 239 0.37 16.16 -1.93
CA GLY A 239 -0.60 15.14 -1.50
C GLY A 239 -1.03 14.16 -2.60
N LYS A 240 -0.33 14.11 -3.74
CA LYS A 240 -0.63 13.23 -4.87
C LYS A 240 0.59 12.39 -5.24
N SER A 241 0.37 11.11 -5.46
CA SER A 241 1.43 10.23 -5.94
C SER A 241 1.93 10.66 -7.31
N LEU A 242 3.24 10.71 -7.48
CA LEU A 242 3.93 11.01 -8.74
C LEU A 242 3.95 9.74 -9.59
N SER A 243 3.13 9.70 -10.64
CA SER A 243 3.02 8.54 -11.53
C SER A 243 3.80 8.69 -12.84
N GLY A 244 4.08 9.93 -13.26
CA GLY A 244 4.66 10.19 -14.59
C GLY A 244 3.69 9.91 -15.74
N ALA A 245 4.20 9.90 -16.97
CA ALA A 245 3.38 9.81 -18.18
C ALA A 245 2.67 8.45 -18.34
N ALA A 246 3.30 7.36 -17.88
CA ALA A 246 2.78 5.98 -18.05
C ALA A 246 2.79 5.15 -16.76
N GLY A 247 3.06 5.79 -15.62
CA GLY A 247 3.16 5.09 -14.34
C GLY A 247 4.58 4.70 -13.92
N TYR A 248 5.60 5.14 -14.65
CA TYR A 248 7.01 4.74 -14.43
C TYR A 248 7.84 5.78 -13.67
N ALA A 249 7.22 6.80 -13.06
CA ALA A 249 7.99 7.74 -12.23
C ALA A 249 8.47 7.04 -10.94
N GLY A 250 9.61 7.49 -10.40
CA GLY A 250 10.10 6.95 -9.13
C GLY A 250 11.10 5.80 -9.27
N GLU A 251 11.61 5.50 -10.47
CA GLU A 251 12.67 4.54 -10.73
C GLU A 251 14.03 5.06 -10.23
N VAL A 252 14.08 5.47 -8.96
CA VAL A 252 15.24 6.11 -8.33
C VAL A 252 16.44 5.17 -8.18
N GLY A 253 16.17 3.86 -8.10
CA GLY A 253 17.22 2.85 -8.05
C GLY A 253 18.15 2.88 -9.26
N HIS A 254 17.67 3.42 -10.38
CA HIS A 254 18.45 3.53 -11.61
C HIS A 254 19.09 4.92 -11.82
N MET A 255 19.06 5.80 -10.81
CA MET A 255 19.90 7.01 -10.82
C MET A 255 21.38 6.62 -10.75
N ALA A 256 22.19 7.17 -11.66
CA ALA A 256 23.63 6.98 -11.63
C ALA A 256 24.24 7.77 -10.46
N VAL A 257 24.65 7.08 -9.40
CA VAL A 257 25.30 7.65 -8.21
C VAL A 257 26.80 7.43 -8.22
N ASP A 258 27.28 6.45 -8.99
CA ASP A 258 28.70 6.15 -9.22
C ASP A 258 28.93 5.86 -10.70
N PRO A 259 29.35 6.88 -11.51
CA PRO A 259 29.57 6.70 -12.95
C PRO A 259 30.56 5.59 -13.32
N GLU A 260 31.51 5.27 -12.44
CA GLU A 260 32.48 4.18 -12.60
C GLU A 260 32.06 2.88 -11.93
N GLY A 261 30.84 2.84 -11.40
CA GLY A 261 30.28 1.73 -10.62
C GLY A 261 29.91 0.50 -11.47
N ALA A 262 29.43 -0.52 -10.81
CA ALA A 262 29.09 -1.81 -11.39
C ALA A 262 27.97 -1.71 -12.45
N GLU A 263 27.97 -2.67 -13.39
CA GLU A 263 26.86 -2.87 -14.33
C GLU A 263 25.59 -3.21 -13.58
N CYS A 264 24.50 -2.53 -13.92
CA CYS A 264 23.16 -2.76 -13.39
C CYS A 264 22.36 -3.68 -14.32
N ARG A 265 21.46 -4.47 -13.75
CA ARG A 265 20.55 -5.34 -14.51
C ARG A 265 19.65 -4.59 -15.50
N CYS A 266 19.47 -3.27 -15.33
CA CYS A 266 18.76 -2.43 -16.30
C CYS A 266 19.54 -2.16 -17.59
N GLY A 267 20.83 -2.54 -17.65
CA GLY A 267 21.74 -2.32 -18.77
C GLY A 267 22.58 -1.03 -18.66
N SER A 268 22.43 -0.25 -17.58
CA SER A 268 23.26 0.92 -17.27
C SER A 268 24.36 0.58 -16.26
N HIS A 269 25.23 1.54 -15.92
CA HIS A 269 26.31 1.39 -14.93
C HIS A 269 26.13 2.38 -13.78
N GLY A 270 26.57 1.98 -12.58
CA GLY A 270 26.62 2.83 -11.40
C GLY A 270 25.28 3.30 -10.90
N CYS A 271 24.22 2.53 -11.16
CA CYS A 271 22.91 2.78 -10.61
C CYS A 271 22.93 2.70 -9.07
N TRP A 272 22.11 3.50 -8.41
CA TRP A 272 22.01 3.49 -6.95
C TRP A 272 21.73 2.11 -6.39
N GLU A 273 20.93 1.30 -7.08
CA GLU A 273 20.62 -0.08 -6.72
C GLU A 273 21.88 -0.96 -6.61
N THR A 274 22.89 -0.77 -7.48
CA THR A 274 24.14 -1.54 -7.41
C THR A 274 24.97 -1.26 -6.15
N GLU A 275 24.65 -0.16 -5.46
CA GLU A 275 25.30 0.28 -4.22
C GLU A 275 24.48 -0.01 -2.96
N VAL A 276 23.15 0.03 -3.03
CA VAL A 276 22.29 -0.10 -1.82
C VAL A 276 21.38 -1.31 -1.84
N GLY A 277 21.28 -2.02 -2.96
CA GLY A 277 20.45 -3.22 -3.08
C GLY A 277 20.96 -4.37 -2.20
N GLU A 278 20.11 -5.36 -2.00
CA GLU A 278 20.39 -6.54 -1.16
C GLU A 278 21.69 -7.25 -1.55
N GLU A 279 21.90 -7.49 -2.86
CA GLU A 279 23.12 -8.13 -3.36
C GLU A 279 24.39 -7.33 -3.03
N ALA A 280 24.32 -5.99 -3.09
CA ALA A 280 25.45 -5.14 -2.75
C ALA A 280 25.78 -5.22 -1.26
N LEU A 281 24.78 -5.21 -0.41
CA LEU A 281 24.93 -5.36 1.04
C LEU A 281 25.55 -6.72 1.41
N LEU A 282 25.02 -7.80 0.83
CA LEU A 282 25.53 -9.17 1.09
C LEU A 282 26.97 -9.32 0.58
N ARG A 283 27.29 -8.85 -0.62
CA ARG A 283 28.65 -8.87 -1.18
C ARG A 283 29.64 -8.14 -0.27
N ARG A 284 29.29 -6.95 0.22
CA ARG A 284 30.17 -6.16 1.12
C ARG A 284 30.41 -6.86 2.45
N SER A 285 29.43 -7.62 2.93
CA SER A 285 29.56 -8.39 4.16
C SER A 285 30.28 -9.74 3.99
N GLY A 286 30.75 -10.06 2.76
CA GLY A 286 31.39 -11.34 2.45
C GLY A 286 30.43 -12.54 2.39
N ARG A 287 29.13 -12.29 2.30
CA ARG A 287 28.09 -13.31 2.14
C ARG A 287 27.77 -13.54 0.66
N ASP A 288 27.09 -14.65 0.35
CA ASP A 288 26.61 -14.91 -1.01
C ASP A 288 25.62 -13.81 -1.43
N PRO A 289 25.93 -13.03 -2.49
CA PRO A 289 25.05 -11.98 -2.97
C PRO A 289 23.65 -12.49 -3.40
N LYS A 290 23.55 -13.76 -3.76
CA LYS A 290 22.28 -14.40 -4.15
C LYS A 290 21.59 -15.14 -2.99
N GLY A 291 22.05 -14.95 -1.76
CA GLY A 291 21.54 -15.62 -0.59
C GLY A 291 20.13 -15.19 -0.15
N GLY A 292 19.58 -14.13 -0.75
CA GLY A 292 18.21 -13.67 -0.53
C GLY A 292 17.93 -13.24 0.91
N SER A 293 16.66 -13.20 1.25
CA SER A 293 16.16 -12.74 2.56
C SER A 293 16.74 -13.52 3.75
N ALA A 294 17.08 -14.81 3.57
CA ALA A 294 17.72 -15.63 4.60
C ALA A 294 19.13 -15.12 4.93
N ALA A 295 19.96 -14.85 3.92
CA ALA A 295 21.31 -14.31 4.14
C ALA A 295 21.27 -12.89 4.74
N VAL A 296 20.26 -12.10 4.42
CA VAL A 296 20.04 -10.80 5.07
C VAL A 296 19.66 -10.97 6.54
N ALA A 297 18.83 -11.97 6.87
CA ALA A 297 18.50 -12.25 8.26
C ALA A 297 19.73 -12.65 9.09
N ASP A 298 20.59 -13.52 8.54
CA ASP A 298 21.87 -13.90 9.15
C ASP A 298 22.81 -12.69 9.33
N LEU A 299 22.84 -11.79 8.33
CA LEU A 299 23.64 -10.58 8.41
C LEU A 299 23.17 -9.63 9.53
N LEU A 300 21.85 -9.45 9.67
CA LEU A 300 21.25 -8.64 10.74
C LEU A 300 21.52 -9.25 12.13
N GLU A 301 21.46 -10.57 12.25
CA GLU A 301 21.80 -11.26 13.49
C GLU A 301 23.28 -11.07 13.85
N ALA A 302 24.17 -11.18 12.87
CA ALA A 302 25.61 -10.95 13.05
C ALA A 302 25.91 -9.50 13.47
N ALA A 303 25.23 -8.50 12.85
CA ALA A 303 25.33 -7.11 13.24
C ALA A 303 24.84 -6.87 14.68
N GLY A 304 23.72 -7.52 15.05
CA GLY A 304 23.19 -7.47 16.41
C GLY A 304 24.15 -8.07 17.46
N LYS A 305 25.01 -8.99 17.05
CA LYS A 305 26.10 -9.55 17.88
C LYS A 305 27.39 -8.73 17.85
N GLY A 306 27.43 -7.63 17.09
CA GLY A 306 28.59 -6.74 16.99
C GLY A 306 29.65 -7.21 16.01
N GLU A 307 29.36 -8.09 15.03
CA GLU A 307 30.31 -8.50 14.00
C GLU A 307 30.79 -7.30 13.17
N GLY A 308 32.10 -7.03 13.22
CA GLY A 308 32.67 -5.84 12.57
C GLY A 308 32.45 -5.77 11.06
N GLY A 309 32.52 -6.91 10.36
CA GLY A 309 32.26 -6.99 8.92
C GLY A 309 30.82 -6.67 8.57
N ALA A 310 29.85 -7.16 9.35
CA ALA A 310 28.43 -6.88 9.17
C ALA A 310 28.13 -5.40 9.41
N LEU A 311 28.66 -4.84 10.51
CA LEU A 311 28.48 -3.42 10.85
C LEU A 311 29.10 -2.50 9.78
N ALA A 312 30.30 -2.81 9.28
CA ALA A 312 30.95 -2.04 8.21
C ALA A 312 30.15 -2.08 6.91
N ALA A 313 29.61 -3.24 6.53
CA ALA A 313 28.77 -3.37 5.33
C ALA A 313 27.50 -2.52 5.42
N MET A 314 26.86 -2.50 6.60
CA MET A 314 25.66 -1.68 6.84
C MET A 314 25.98 -0.18 6.85
N ALA A 315 27.07 0.23 7.48
CA ALA A 315 27.51 1.63 7.48
C ALA A 315 27.81 2.11 6.05
N GLU A 316 28.47 1.28 5.23
CA GLU A 316 28.75 1.63 3.82
C GLU A 316 27.46 1.70 2.99
N SER A 317 26.48 0.82 3.23
CA SER A 317 25.16 0.95 2.62
C SER A 317 24.44 2.23 3.08
N GLY A 318 24.59 2.62 4.34
CA GLY A 318 24.10 3.89 4.86
C GLY A 318 24.70 5.09 4.15
N ARG A 319 26.01 5.06 3.92
CA ARG A 319 26.71 6.11 3.15
C ARG A 319 26.08 6.29 1.75
N TRP A 320 25.91 5.20 1.00
CA TRP A 320 25.30 5.27 -0.32
C TRP A 320 23.81 5.65 -0.30
N LEU A 321 23.08 5.24 0.74
CA LEU A 321 21.70 5.72 0.96
C LEU A 321 21.68 7.23 1.14
N GLY A 322 22.58 7.78 1.96
CA GLY A 322 22.69 9.23 2.20
C GLY A 322 22.97 10.02 0.93
N ILE A 323 23.85 9.51 0.04
CA ILE A 323 24.17 10.12 -1.27
C ILE A 323 22.91 10.23 -2.13
N GLY A 324 22.18 9.14 -2.31
CA GLY A 324 20.99 9.14 -3.16
C GLY A 324 19.85 9.95 -2.56
N ILE A 325 19.63 9.84 -1.24
CA ILE A 325 18.62 10.63 -0.52
C ILE A 325 18.90 12.13 -0.64
N ALA A 326 20.17 12.57 -0.55
CA ALA A 326 20.53 13.96 -0.74
C ALA A 326 20.15 14.48 -2.14
N GLY A 327 20.32 13.64 -3.18
CA GLY A 327 19.84 13.94 -4.54
C GLY A 327 18.32 14.14 -4.58
N LEU A 328 17.56 13.24 -3.98
CA LEU A 328 16.10 13.33 -3.92
C LEU A 328 15.63 14.55 -3.12
N VAL A 329 16.28 14.84 -1.99
CA VAL A 329 15.98 16.02 -1.15
C VAL A 329 16.22 17.31 -1.93
N ASN A 330 17.31 17.40 -2.68
CA ASN A 330 17.63 18.58 -3.51
C ASN A 330 16.65 18.77 -4.67
N VAL A 331 16.10 17.67 -5.24
CA VAL A 331 15.19 17.73 -6.41
C VAL A 331 13.74 17.94 -5.99
N PHE A 332 13.27 17.20 -4.98
CA PHE A 332 11.85 17.17 -4.62
C PHE A 332 11.52 18.00 -3.38
N ASN A 333 12.53 18.36 -2.57
CA ASN A 333 12.32 19.07 -1.29
C ASN A 333 11.21 18.46 -0.44
N PRO A 334 11.23 17.14 -0.14
CA PRO A 334 10.19 16.52 0.64
C PRO A 334 10.25 16.98 2.09
N SER A 335 9.10 17.03 2.77
CA SER A 335 9.06 17.27 4.22
C SER A 335 9.45 16.02 5.02
N ARG A 336 9.34 14.83 4.41
CA ARG A 336 9.70 13.56 5.06
C ARG A 336 10.15 12.52 4.05
N VAL A 337 11.21 11.76 4.42
CA VAL A 337 11.66 10.56 3.73
C VAL A 337 11.54 9.38 4.70
N ALA A 338 10.80 8.34 4.31
CA ALA A 338 10.65 7.11 5.07
C ALA A 338 11.48 5.98 4.46
N LEU A 339 12.15 5.21 5.32
CA LEU A 339 12.92 4.03 4.96
C LEU A 339 12.06 2.78 5.23
N GLY A 340 11.75 1.98 4.21
CA GLY A 340 10.94 0.78 4.31
C GLY A 340 11.69 -0.49 3.91
N GLY A 341 11.10 -1.65 4.18
CA GLY A 341 11.67 -2.95 3.84
C GLY A 341 13.05 -3.18 4.43
N LEU A 342 14.03 -3.53 3.61
CA LEU A 342 15.42 -3.73 4.01
C LEU A 342 16.00 -2.50 4.72
N TYR A 343 15.70 -1.29 4.23
CA TYR A 343 16.31 -0.07 4.77
C TYR A 343 15.83 0.26 6.17
N ALA A 344 14.59 -0.05 6.52
CA ALA A 344 14.11 0.07 7.90
C ALA A 344 14.82 -0.91 8.84
N ARG A 345 15.20 -2.10 8.34
CA ARG A 345 15.89 -3.14 9.13
C ARG A 345 17.35 -2.81 9.39
N ILE A 346 18.04 -2.19 8.43
CA ILE A 346 19.46 -1.82 8.57
C ILE A 346 19.65 -0.43 9.18
N ASP A 347 18.63 0.42 9.21
CA ASP A 347 18.73 1.80 9.72
C ASP A 347 19.41 1.90 11.10
N PRO A 348 19.15 1.02 12.09
CA PRO A 348 19.83 1.08 13.39
C PRO A 348 21.36 1.02 13.31
N TYR A 349 21.93 0.49 12.23
CA TYR A 349 23.37 0.31 12.00
C TYR A 349 23.92 1.25 10.91
N ALA A 350 23.05 1.76 10.04
CA ALA A 350 23.38 2.54 8.86
C ALA A 350 23.14 4.04 9.05
N HIS A 351 22.35 4.42 10.05
CA HIS A 351 21.79 5.77 10.25
C HIS A 351 22.84 6.87 10.29
N ASP A 352 23.88 6.72 11.12
CA ASP A 352 24.90 7.76 11.28
C ASP A 352 25.64 8.03 9.96
N ALA A 353 25.99 6.98 9.22
CA ALA A 353 26.65 7.12 7.94
C ALA A 353 25.72 7.75 6.88
N LEU A 354 24.43 7.40 6.88
CA LEU A 354 23.41 7.99 6.03
C LEU A 354 23.26 9.49 6.32
N VAL A 355 23.08 9.86 7.57
CA VAL A 355 22.89 11.27 7.99
C VAL A 355 24.11 12.11 7.65
N ASN A 356 25.32 11.60 7.89
CA ASN A 356 26.56 12.31 7.57
C ASN A 356 26.65 12.65 6.06
N GLU A 357 26.34 11.72 5.16
CA GLU A 357 26.37 11.99 3.71
C GLU A 357 25.22 12.92 3.29
N LEU A 358 24.04 12.77 3.88
CA LEU A 358 22.91 13.66 3.63
C LEU A 358 23.24 15.09 4.04
N ASP A 359 23.86 15.30 5.21
CA ASP A 359 24.27 16.61 5.73
C ASP A 359 25.34 17.26 4.86
N CYS A 360 26.24 16.45 4.31
CA CYS A 360 27.32 16.95 3.44
C CYS A 360 26.84 17.32 2.02
N ARG A 361 25.77 16.70 1.51
CA ARG A 361 25.39 16.77 0.09
C ARG A 361 24.08 17.46 -0.20
N ALA A 362 23.15 17.47 0.77
CA ALA A 362 21.92 18.22 0.62
C ALA A 362 22.17 19.73 0.76
N MET A 363 21.48 20.52 -0.04
CA MET A 363 21.48 21.97 0.14
C MET A 363 20.92 22.34 1.53
N PRO A 364 21.47 23.36 2.21
CA PRO A 364 21.11 23.66 3.60
C PRO A 364 19.60 23.88 3.81
N ALA A 365 18.91 24.56 2.89
CA ALA A 365 17.48 24.86 3.05
C ALA A 365 16.59 23.61 2.92
N PRO A 366 16.68 22.75 1.88
CA PRO A 366 15.97 21.48 1.82
C PRO A 366 16.35 20.55 2.97
N ARG A 367 17.64 20.48 3.36
CA ARG A 367 18.08 19.62 4.45
C ARG A 367 17.45 20.00 5.78
N ALA A 368 17.29 21.28 6.06
CA ALA A 368 16.66 21.76 7.28
C ALA A 368 15.16 21.45 7.37
N MET A 369 14.52 21.14 6.25
CA MET A 369 13.08 20.87 6.18
C MET A 369 12.75 19.36 6.24
N VAL A 370 13.69 18.49 5.83
CA VAL A 370 13.42 17.08 5.69
C VAL A 370 13.59 16.32 7.00
N GLU A 371 12.59 15.53 7.36
CA GLU A 371 12.62 14.53 8.44
C GLU A 371 12.91 13.15 7.86
N LEU A 372 13.89 12.43 8.43
CA LEU A 372 14.09 11.01 8.15
C LEU A 372 13.31 10.18 9.16
N THR A 373 12.65 9.13 8.68
CA THR A 373 11.90 8.20 9.53
C THR A 373 11.93 6.79 8.94
N THR A 374 11.47 5.81 9.69
CA THR A 374 11.20 4.47 9.16
C THR A 374 9.73 4.30 8.79
N ALA A 375 9.45 3.47 7.79
CA ALA A 375 8.11 3.07 7.43
C ALA A 375 7.44 2.35 8.61
N SER A 376 6.21 2.73 8.94
CA SER A 376 5.54 2.29 10.16
C SER A 376 4.59 1.10 9.96
N LEU A 377 4.19 0.81 8.71
CA LEU A 377 3.30 -0.30 8.39
C LEU A 377 4.04 -1.64 8.25
N GLY A 378 5.37 -1.59 8.22
CA GLY A 378 6.21 -2.79 8.16
C GLY A 378 5.87 -3.66 6.95
N ALA A 379 5.84 -4.98 7.17
CA ALA A 379 5.57 -5.96 6.12
C ALA A 379 4.17 -5.84 5.49
N ASP A 380 3.22 -5.17 6.14
CA ASP A 380 1.85 -5.07 5.63
C ASP A 380 1.67 -3.92 4.62
N ALA A 381 2.68 -3.06 4.44
CA ALA A 381 2.60 -1.89 3.56
C ALA A 381 2.20 -2.26 2.12
N LEU A 382 2.77 -3.33 1.56
CA LEU A 382 2.54 -3.76 0.18
C LEU A 382 1.12 -4.29 -0.03
N LEU A 383 0.64 -5.17 0.87
CA LEU A 383 -0.73 -5.68 0.81
C LEU A 383 -1.77 -4.59 1.05
N LEU A 384 -1.51 -3.68 1.99
CA LEU A 384 -2.37 -2.53 2.22
C LEU A 384 -2.40 -1.61 0.99
N GLY A 385 -1.25 -1.34 0.39
CA GLY A 385 -1.15 -0.54 -0.84
C GLY A 385 -1.90 -1.17 -2.01
N ALA A 386 -1.79 -2.48 -2.19
CA ALA A 386 -2.54 -3.23 -3.21
C ALA A 386 -4.05 -3.16 -2.96
N ALA A 387 -4.49 -3.28 -1.70
CA ALA A 387 -5.90 -3.14 -1.34
C ALA A 387 -6.42 -1.72 -1.57
N GLU A 388 -5.66 -0.68 -1.20
CA GLU A 388 -6.02 0.72 -1.45
C GLU A 388 -6.15 1.01 -2.95
N LEU A 389 -5.23 0.49 -3.77
CA LEU A 389 -5.30 0.59 -5.23
C LEU A 389 -6.62 -0.02 -5.77
N ALA A 390 -6.95 -1.23 -5.31
CA ALA A 390 -8.13 -1.96 -5.74
C ALA A 390 -9.44 -1.33 -5.26
N LEU A 391 -9.47 -0.74 -4.07
CA LEU A 391 -10.65 -0.08 -3.49
C LEU A 391 -10.81 1.38 -3.94
N ALA A 392 -9.80 1.98 -4.57
CA ALA A 392 -9.82 3.37 -5.01
C ALA A 392 -11.03 3.74 -5.89
N PRO A 393 -11.51 2.89 -6.84
CA PRO A 393 -12.73 3.19 -7.61
C PRO A 393 -13.98 3.32 -6.74
N ILE A 394 -14.14 2.47 -5.73
CA ILE A 394 -15.27 2.51 -4.78
C ILE A 394 -15.20 3.77 -3.91
N LEU A 395 -14.01 4.12 -3.43
CA LEU A 395 -13.79 5.34 -2.64
C LEU A 395 -14.06 6.59 -3.46
N ARG A 396 -13.69 6.59 -4.75
CA ARG A 396 -13.92 7.71 -5.69
C ARG A 396 -15.40 7.88 -6.05
N ASP A 397 -16.10 6.79 -6.30
CA ASP A 397 -17.54 6.82 -6.60
C ASP A 397 -18.28 5.68 -5.89
N PRO A 398 -18.69 5.88 -4.62
CA PRO A 398 -19.46 4.88 -3.87
C PRO A 398 -20.79 4.51 -4.50
N ALA A 399 -21.31 5.36 -5.41
CA ALA A 399 -22.57 5.10 -6.11
C ALA A 399 -22.47 3.94 -7.11
N THR A 400 -21.26 3.53 -7.50
CA THR A 400 -21.03 2.36 -8.37
C THR A 400 -21.27 1.02 -7.67
N VAL A 401 -21.27 1.00 -6.33
CA VAL A 401 -21.61 -0.22 -5.58
C VAL A 401 -23.11 -0.48 -5.70
N PRO A 402 -23.55 -1.64 -6.25
CA PRO A 402 -24.97 -1.93 -6.46
C PRO A 402 -25.77 -1.94 -5.16
N LEU A 403 -27.03 -1.52 -5.23
CA LEU A 403 -27.96 -1.74 -4.12
C LEU A 403 -28.28 -3.24 -3.98
N PRO A 404 -28.54 -3.75 -2.76
CA PRO A 404 -28.84 -5.17 -2.52
C PRO A 404 -30.01 -5.72 -3.35
N GLY A 405 -30.91 -4.87 -3.84
CA GLY A 405 -32.04 -5.24 -4.72
C GLY A 405 -31.65 -5.34 -6.19
N ASP A 406 -30.64 -4.60 -6.64
CA ASP A 406 -30.12 -4.65 -8.01
C ASP A 406 -29.22 -5.88 -8.22
N ALA A 407 -28.71 -6.45 -7.12
CA ALA A 407 -27.91 -7.65 -7.09
C ALA A 407 -28.75 -8.96 -7.25
N ALA A 408 -30.03 -8.88 -7.54
CA ALA A 408 -30.90 -10.05 -7.80
C ALA A 408 -30.48 -10.88 -9.04
N ALA A 409 -29.49 -10.44 -9.79
CA ALA A 409 -28.78 -11.26 -10.78
C ALA A 409 -27.59 -12.04 -10.19
N ILE A 410 -27.17 -11.74 -8.94
CA ILE A 410 -26.03 -12.39 -8.29
C ILE A 410 -26.48 -12.93 -6.93
N SER A 411 -26.96 -14.21 -6.94
CA SER A 411 -27.14 -15.11 -5.81
C SER A 411 -28.16 -14.70 -4.73
N SER A 412 -29.29 -15.38 -4.78
CA SER A 412 -30.36 -15.47 -3.80
C SER A 412 -29.93 -16.08 -2.45
N ARG A 413 -29.04 -15.44 -1.69
CA ARG A 413 -28.77 -15.86 -0.30
C ARG A 413 -28.33 -14.68 0.55
N ARG A 414 -29.16 -14.27 1.51
CA ARG A 414 -28.78 -13.94 2.89
C ARG A 414 -29.70 -12.96 3.59
N ARG A 415 -30.46 -13.47 4.51
CA ARG A 415 -30.87 -12.77 5.76
C ARG A 415 -30.55 -13.73 6.90
N ALA A 416 -29.48 -13.48 7.64
CA ALA A 416 -29.31 -14.00 8.99
C ALA A 416 -28.34 -13.07 9.75
N ARG A 417 -28.63 -12.83 11.02
CA ARG A 417 -27.86 -12.02 11.98
C ARG A 417 -26.38 -12.43 11.99
N PRO A 418 -25.41 -11.51 12.06
CA PRO A 418 -24.01 -11.87 12.09
C PRO A 418 -23.66 -12.59 13.39
N PRO A 419 -22.90 -13.68 13.32
CA PRO A 419 -22.23 -14.22 14.50
C PRO A 419 -21.10 -13.26 14.92
N SER A 420 -20.92 -13.11 16.23
CA SER A 420 -19.80 -12.37 16.83
C SER A 420 -18.51 -13.12 16.57
N TYR A 421 -17.75 -12.74 15.54
CA TYR A 421 -16.41 -13.28 15.29
C TYR A 421 -15.37 -12.42 15.99
N GLY A 422 -14.85 -12.95 17.09
CA GLY A 422 -13.57 -12.53 17.65
C GLY A 422 -12.43 -13.17 16.83
N TRP A 423 -11.89 -12.43 15.90
CA TRP A 423 -10.60 -12.75 15.30
C TRP A 423 -9.59 -11.75 15.87
N THR A 424 -8.92 -12.13 16.93
CA THR A 424 -7.70 -11.49 17.40
C THR A 424 -6.54 -12.24 16.76
N LEU A 425 -5.78 -11.57 15.91
CA LEU A 425 -4.41 -11.98 15.63
C LEU A 425 -3.67 -11.92 16.98
N THR A 426 -3.29 -13.06 17.50
CA THR A 426 -2.40 -13.12 18.65
C THR A 426 -0.99 -12.69 18.19
N PRO A 427 -0.30 -11.80 18.96
CA PRO A 427 1.06 -11.36 18.63
C PRO A 427 2.14 -12.46 18.65
N ALA A 428 1.75 -13.73 18.83
CA ALA A 428 2.66 -14.86 18.97
C ALA A 428 2.94 -15.62 17.66
N GLU A 429 2.21 -15.38 16.58
CA GLU A 429 2.44 -16.04 15.27
C GLU A 429 3.22 -15.19 14.27
N ALA A 430 3.57 -13.94 14.63
CA ALA A 430 4.46 -13.09 13.86
C ALA A 430 5.95 -13.30 14.15
N ARG A 431 6.30 -14.37 14.89
CA ARG A 431 7.70 -14.76 15.18
C ARG A 431 7.86 -16.27 15.01
N ARG A 432 7.85 -16.73 13.78
CA ARG A 432 8.60 -17.92 13.34
C ARG A 432 8.88 -17.81 11.87
#